data_adadd1d0afb78c423d733377c3de889b
#
_entry.id   adadd1d0afb78c423d733377c3de889b
#
_cell.length_a   1.000
_cell.length_b   1.000
_cell.length_c   1.000
_cell.angle_alpha   90.00
_cell.angle_beta   90.00
_cell.angle_gamma   90.00
#
_symmetry.space_group_name_H-M   'P 1'
#
loop_
_entity.id
_entity.type
_entity.pdbx_description
1 polymer ?
#
loop_
_entity_poly.entity_id
_entity_poly.type
_entity_poly.pdbx_seq_one_letter_code
_entity_poly.pdbx_strand_id
1 'polypeptide(L)'
;MDRIAEQAEIPDVPILRNKLSLRRPRLKVGRLAVVLALFLLLSVAQPLYCGEHKTKKGDEQANFSMAVPAPQIEVVEAVSEVVNDGIIQGSKEYNRDKYVDKASPAASSSLFPPWTDPGQVFYKVRTHVLAPVNFKASNDEGTLAVRYVVQSKDAQQTIVRIDAVFVEDFRHVAHPSNGSVESAEYKDIEDHVNAIELQKKEAAESEQHRQQVLAKRSLEEKKEREEASTPATTPASAETLEQRVQNLRHELERMVKAPGAPLKSAPFSTATNLKSLNGGAQVVILIVTPYWYGVETEEGQHGWISRSLLEPLP
;
A
#
# COMPACT_ATOMS: atom_id res chain seq x y z
N MET A 1 -21.74 11.37 -52.46
CA MET A 1 -21.32 12.14 -51.27
C MET A 1 -20.34 11.30 -50.49
N ASP A 2 -19.09 11.46 -50.92
CA ASP A 2 -17.93 10.67 -50.45
C ASP A 2 -17.41 11.22 -49.12
N ARG A 3 -17.18 10.33 -48.13
CA ARG A 3 -16.39 10.66 -46.98
C ARG A 3 -15.08 9.88 -47.02
N ILE A 4 -14.05 10.65 -47.23
CA ILE A 4 -12.63 10.31 -47.23
C ILE A 4 -12.23 9.80 -45.84
N ALA A 5 -11.67 8.59 -45.78
CA ALA A 5 -11.00 8.04 -44.61
C ALA A 5 -9.56 8.56 -44.59
N GLU A 6 -9.22 9.35 -43.60
CA GLU A 6 -7.88 9.86 -43.31
C GLU A 6 -7.11 8.80 -42.53
N GLN A 7 -6.16 8.16 -43.18
CA GLN A 7 -5.18 7.26 -42.55
C GLN A 7 -4.05 8.09 -41.92
N ALA A 8 -3.91 7.99 -40.62
CA ALA A 8 -2.76 8.55 -39.89
C ALA A 8 -1.54 7.62 -40.05
N GLU A 9 -0.51 8.15 -40.71
CA GLU A 9 0.84 7.55 -40.82
C GLU A 9 1.55 7.56 -39.45
N ILE A 10 2.06 6.37 -39.04
CA ILE A 10 2.91 6.22 -37.87
C ILE A 10 4.37 6.43 -38.32
N PRO A 11 5.15 7.34 -37.73
CA PRO A 11 6.53 7.52 -38.11
C PRO A 11 7.44 6.39 -37.58
N ASP A 12 8.25 5.89 -38.50
CA ASP A 12 9.28 4.87 -38.29
C ASP A 12 10.41 5.40 -37.38
N VAL A 13 10.69 4.68 -36.27
CA VAL A 13 11.79 5.00 -35.35
C VAL A 13 12.99 4.10 -35.68
N PRO A 14 14.17 4.65 -36.01
CA PRO A 14 15.34 3.83 -36.34
C PRO A 14 15.96 3.16 -35.10
N ILE A 15 16.09 1.85 -35.15
CA ILE A 15 16.75 1.02 -34.16
C ILE A 15 18.28 1.17 -34.27
N LEU A 16 18.89 1.90 -33.37
CA LEU A 16 20.35 2.01 -33.24
C LEU A 16 20.90 0.72 -32.62
N ARG A 17 21.47 -0.15 -33.48
CA ARG A 17 22.29 -1.29 -33.06
C ARG A 17 23.66 -0.82 -32.57
N ASN A 18 23.83 -0.73 -31.25
CA ASN A 18 25.12 -0.52 -30.61
C ASN A 18 25.88 -1.85 -30.51
N LYS A 19 26.90 -2.03 -31.34
CA LYS A 19 27.88 -3.12 -31.23
C LYS A 19 28.87 -2.78 -30.12
N LEU A 20 28.69 -3.28 -28.90
CA LEU A 20 29.69 -3.24 -27.85
C LEU A 20 30.68 -4.42 -28.03
N SER A 21 31.86 -4.07 -28.44
CA SER A 21 33.04 -4.96 -28.48
C SER A 21 33.53 -5.25 -27.07
N LEU A 22 33.31 -6.47 -26.60
CA LEU A 22 33.82 -6.98 -25.32
C LEU A 22 35.31 -7.36 -25.45
N ARG A 23 36.22 -6.46 -25.04
CA ARG A 23 37.60 -6.80 -24.72
C ARG A 23 37.66 -7.54 -23.37
N ARG A 24 38.07 -8.80 -23.37
CA ARG A 24 38.28 -9.63 -22.18
C ARG A 24 39.55 -9.18 -21.46
N PRO A 25 39.55 -8.77 -20.19
CA PRO A 25 40.74 -8.65 -19.41
C PRO A 25 41.19 -10.04 -18.91
N ARG A 26 42.48 -10.36 -19.10
CA ARG A 26 43.16 -11.54 -18.52
C ARG A 26 43.32 -11.30 -17.00
N LEU A 27 42.49 -11.93 -16.18
CA LEU A 27 42.69 -11.96 -14.72
C LEU A 27 43.73 -13.00 -14.37
N LYS A 28 44.77 -12.54 -13.64
CA LYS A 28 45.78 -13.41 -13.00
C LYS A 28 45.10 -14.20 -11.89
N VAL A 29 45.09 -15.53 -12.04
CA VAL A 29 44.65 -16.48 -11.03
C VAL A 29 45.72 -16.50 -9.91
N GLY A 30 45.39 -15.98 -8.75
CA GLY A 30 46.23 -16.02 -7.59
C GLY A 30 45.58 -15.38 -6.38
N ARG A 31 45.15 -16.18 -5.43
CA ARG A 31 44.72 -15.84 -4.05
C ARG A 31 43.26 -15.44 -3.80
N LEU A 32 42.31 -15.65 -4.71
CA LEU A 32 40.89 -15.44 -4.44
C LEU A 32 40.10 -16.76 -4.32
N ALA A 33 40.72 -17.90 -4.45
CA ALA A 33 40.06 -19.21 -4.45
C ALA A 33 39.65 -19.72 -3.05
N VAL A 34 40.19 -19.14 -1.97
CA VAL A 34 39.92 -19.63 -0.60
C VAL A 34 38.69 -18.94 0.04
N VAL A 35 38.37 -17.73 -0.37
CA VAL A 35 37.21 -17.00 0.19
C VAL A 35 35.87 -17.41 -0.48
N LEU A 36 35.94 -17.87 -1.75
CA LEU A 36 34.76 -18.34 -2.45
C LEU A 36 34.29 -19.74 -2.00
N ALA A 37 35.15 -20.55 -1.46
CA ALA A 37 34.82 -21.90 -0.96
C ALA A 37 34.10 -21.88 0.39
N LEU A 38 34.23 -20.79 1.18
CA LEU A 38 33.53 -20.65 2.47
C LEU A 38 32.11 -20.11 2.32
N PHE A 39 31.78 -19.43 1.21
CA PHE A 39 30.43 -18.95 0.92
C PHE A 39 29.53 -19.98 0.25
N LEU A 40 30.09 -21.04 -0.31
CA LEU A 40 29.34 -22.11 -1.00
C LEU A 40 28.82 -23.20 -0.05
N LEU A 41 29.22 -23.17 1.24
CA LEU A 41 28.77 -24.14 2.26
C LEU A 41 27.58 -23.65 3.12
N LEU A 42 27.10 -22.42 2.93
CA LEU A 42 25.92 -21.88 3.63
C LEU A 42 24.65 -21.78 2.78
N SER A 43 24.63 -22.33 1.56
CA SER A 43 23.47 -22.23 0.65
C SER A 43 22.72 -23.56 0.47
N VAL A 44 22.60 -24.37 1.51
CA VAL A 44 21.78 -25.60 1.47
C VAL A 44 20.91 -25.65 2.71
N ALA A 45 19.77 -25.04 2.67
CA ALA A 45 18.50 -25.46 3.31
C ALA A 45 17.39 -24.47 2.92
N GLN A 46 17.05 -24.39 1.64
CA GLN A 46 15.67 -24.02 1.31
C GLN A 46 14.84 -25.30 1.39
N PRO A 47 13.89 -25.42 2.30
CA PRO A 47 12.91 -26.49 2.21
C PRO A 47 12.10 -26.24 0.95
N LEU A 48 12.28 -27.11 -0.03
CA LEU A 48 11.33 -27.32 -1.12
C LEU A 48 9.99 -27.69 -0.46
N TYR A 49 9.12 -26.70 -0.30
CA TYR A 49 7.74 -26.91 0.08
C TYR A 49 7.01 -27.54 -1.10
N CYS A 50 7.21 -28.83 -1.27
CA CYS A 50 6.41 -29.66 -2.15
C CYS A 50 5.10 -29.89 -1.38
N GLY A 51 4.06 -29.13 -1.69
CA GLY A 51 2.71 -29.37 -1.18
C GLY A 51 2.24 -30.75 -1.64
N GLU A 52 2.26 -31.72 -0.74
CA GLU A 52 1.78 -33.08 -1.00
C GLU A 52 0.25 -33.08 -1.05
N HIS A 53 -0.29 -32.90 -2.26
CA HIS A 53 -1.70 -33.15 -2.54
C HIS A 53 -1.97 -34.65 -2.41
N LYS A 54 -2.40 -35.11 -1.25
CA LYS A 54 -3.01 -36.43 -1.08
C LYS A 54 -4.50 -36.34 -1.42
N THR A 55 -4.85 -36.57 -2.67
CA THR A 55 -6.23 -36.82 -3.10
C THR A 55 -6.67 -38.23 -2.63
N LYS A 56 -7.50 -38.28 -1.59
CA LYS A 56 -8.33 -39.46 -1.32
C LYS A 56 -9.65 -39.33 -2.08
N LYS A 57 -9.92 -40.25 -2.98
CA LYS A 57 -11.19 -40.41 -3.70
C LYS A 57 -12.25 -40.93 -2.72
N GLY A 58 -13.24 -40.11 -2.39
CA GLY A 58 -14.39 -40.46 -1.55
C GLY A 58 -14.94 -39.25 -0.86
N ASP A 59 -16.08 -38.68 -1.30
CA ASP A 59 -16.85 -37.57 -0.76
C ASP A 59 -16.01 -36.31 -0.40
N GLU A 60 -15.44 -35.66 -1.42
CA GLU A 60 -14.63 -34.47 -1.30
C GLU A 60 -15.50 -33.21 -1.37
N GLN A 61 -15.94 -32.74 -0.22
CA GLN A 61 -15.87 -31.30 0.05
C GLN A 61 -14.39 -30.95 0.00
N ALA A 62 -13.98 -30.12 -0.95
CA ALA A 62 -12.60 -29.70 -1.09
C ALA A 62 -12.20 -28.90 0.17
N ASN A 63 -11.60 -29.58 1.15
CA ASN A 63 -11.05 -28.92 2.34
C ASN A 63 -9.84 -28.08 1.94
N PHE A 64 -10.11 -26.86 1.45
CA PHE A 64 -9.06 -25.93 1.12
C PHE A 64 -8.45 -25.40 2.43
N SER A 65 -7.18 -25.69 2.65
CA SER A 65 -6.47 -25.30 3.85
C SER A 65 -5.05 -24.87 3.50
N MET A 66 -4.70 -23.65 3.84
CA MET A 66 -3.39 -23.04 3.58
C MET A 66 -2.77 -22.44 4.84
N ALA A 67 -1.44 -22.45 4.91
CA ALA A 67 -0.70 -21.77 5.96
C ALA A 67 -0.26 -20.39 5.47
N VAL A 68 -0.68 -19.37 6.18
CA VAL A 68 -0.29 -17.97 5.97
C VAL A 68 0.87 -17.65 6.90
N PRO A 69 2.01 -17.11 6.41
CA PRO A 69 3.17 -16.75 7.24
C PRO A 69 2.95 -15.41 7.95
N ALA A 70 1.87 -15.29 8.73
CA ALA A 70 1.52 -14.11 9.49
C ALA A 70 0.89 -14.49 10.84
N PRO A 71 0.99 -13.61 11.85
CA PRO A 71 0.31 -13.79 13.14
C PRO A 71 -1.20 -13.87 12.97
N GLN A 72 -1.87 -14.64 13.82
CA GLN A 72 -3.32 -14.83 13.74
C GLN A 72 -4.12 -13.53 13.74
N ILE A 73 -3.68 -12.53 14.51
CA ILE A 73 -4.38 -11.24 14.59
C ILE A 73 -4.45 -10.51 13.25
N GLU A 74 -3.37 -10.56 12.46
CA GLU A 74 -3.29 -9.93 11.13
C GLU A 74 -4.13 -10.68 10.11
N VAL A 75 -4.11 -12.00 10.17
CA VAL A 75 -4.93 -12.84 9.30
C VAL A 75 -6.42 -12.69 9.62
N VAL A 76 -6.78 -12.55 10.91
CA VAL A 76 -8.17 -12.25 11.33
C VAL A 76 -8.63 -10.90 10.82
N GLU A 77 -7.78 -9.87 10.86
CA GLU A 77 -8.05 -8.55 10.30
C GLU A 77 -8.31 -8.64 8.78
N ALA A 78 -7.39 -9.28 8.03
CA ALA A 78 -7.53 -9.49 6.59
C ALA A 78 -8.80 -10.27 6.22
N VAL A 79 -9.09 -11.38 6.91
CA VAL A 79 -10.32 -12.15 6.70
C VAL A 79 -11.57 -11.32 7.01
N SER A 80 -11.52 -10.49 8.05
CA SER A 80 -12.63 -9.60 8.38
C SER A 80 -12.89 -8.58 7.27
N GLU A 81 -11.86 -8.01 6.66
CA GLU A 81 -11.98 -7.10 5.53
C GLU A 81 -12.57 -7.80 4.31
N VAL A 82 -12.04 -8.96 3.93
CA VAL A 82 -12.56 -9.77 2.83
C VAL A 82 -14.03 -10.17 3.06
N VAL A 83 -14.41 -10.57 4.28
CA VAL A 83 -15.81 -10.92 4.60
C VAL A 83 -16.75 -9.73 4.47
N ASN A 84 -16.28 -8.50 4.70
CA ASN A 84 -17.07 -7.28 4.65
C ASN A 84 -17.06 -6.55 3.30
N ASP A 85 -16.27 -6.99 2.31
CA ASP A 85 -16.14 -6.34 1.00
C ASP A 85 -17.41 -6.44 0.11
N GLY A 86 -18.31 -7.36 0.45
CA GLY A 86 -19.55 -7.59 -0.30
C GLY A 86 -19.39 -8.40 -1.59
N ILE A 87 -18.26 -9.04 -1.81
CA ILE A 87 -17.91 -9.74 -3.05
C ILE A 87 -17.51 -11.17 -2.74
N ILE A 88 -18.00 -12.15 -3.51
CA ILE A 88 -17.48 -13.53 -3.50
C ILE A 88 -16.71 -13.74 -4.80
N GLN A 89 -15.41 -13.98 -4.66
CA GLN A 89 -14.46 -14.19 -5.76
C GLN A 89 -14.50 -15.63 -6.28
N GLY A 90 -13.93 -15.86 -7.46
CA GLY A 90 -13.78 -17.20 -8.03
C GLY A 90 -15.06 -17.85 -8.53
N SER A 91 -16.20 -17.16 -8.49
CA SER A 91 -17.47 -17.54 -9.09
C SER A 91 -18.14 -16.32 -9.71
N LYS A 92 -19.14 -16.54 -10.55
CA LYS A 92 -19.96 -15.49 -11.14
C LYS A 92 -21.38 -16.00 -11.38
N GLU A 93 -22.35 -15.12 -11.34
CA GLU A 93 -23.72 -15.42 -11.73
C GLU A 93 -23.82 -15.65 -13.25
N TYR A 94 -24.83 -16.40 -13.65
CA TYR A 94 -25.20 -16.53 -15.07
C TYR A 94 -25.40 -15.15 -15.70
N ASN A 95 -24.78 -14.89 -16.85
CA ASN A 95 -24.76 -13.60 -17.56
C ASN A 95 -24.07 -12.42 -16.85
N ARG A 96 -23.25 -12.67 -15.84
CA ARG A 96 -22.35 -11.68 -15.21
C ARG A 96 -20.89 -11.96 -15.55
N ASP A 97 -20.04 -10.94 -15.52
CA ASP A 97 -18.71 -11.05 -16.12
C ASP A 97 -17.60 -11.43 -15.15
N LYS A 98 -17.73 -11.22 -13.84
CA LYS A 98 -16.55 -11.27 -12.95
C LYS A 98 -16.74 -12.08 -11.67
N TYR A 99 -17.58 -11.60 -10.75
CA TYR A 99 -17.72 -12.11 -9.39
C TYR A 99 -19.18 -12.05 -8.96
N VAL A 100 -19.49 -12.64 -7.81
CA VAL A 100 -20.80 -12.51 -7.18
C VAL A 100 -20.77 -11.31 -6.23
N ASP A 101 -21.55 -10.29 -6.53
CA ASP A 101 -21.69 -9.05 -5.74
C ASP A 101 -22.79 -9.16 -4.67
N LYS A 102 -22.84 -8.15 -3.77
CA LYS A 102 -23.85 -8.01 -2.70
C LYS A 102 -23.86 -9.16 -1.69
N ALA A 103 -22.73 -9.81 -1.47
CA ALA A 103 -22.57 -10.69 -0.35
C ALA A 103 -22.58 -9.90 0.97
N SER A 104 -22.91 -10.56 2.06
CA SER A 104 -22.97 -9.93 3.39
C SER A 104 -22.31 -10.82 4.43
N PRO A 105 -21.64 -10.23 5.44
CA PRO A 105 -21.15 -10.99 6.57
C PRO A 105 -22.32 -11.58 7.36
N ALA A 106 -22.14 -12.79 7.88
CA ALA A 106 -23.11 -13.45 8.74
C ALA A 106 -22.44 -14.04 9.98
N ALA A 107 -23.13 -14.00 11.09
CA ALA A 107 -22.63 -14.58 12.34
C ALA A 107 -22.65 -16.11 12.33
N SER A 108 -23.51 -16.72 11.52
CA SER A 108 -23.62 -18.16 11.33
C SER A 108 -24.29 -18.47 9.99
N SER A 109 -24.11 -19.70 9.53
CA SER A 109 -24.81 -20.20 8.34
C SER A 109 -25.26 -21.63 8.57
N SER A 110 -26.54 -21.90 8.35
CA SER A 110 -27.11 -23.27 8.42
C SER A 110 -26.70 -24.14 7.25
N LEU A 111 -26.05 -23.58 6.22
CA LEU A 111 -25.57 -24.30 5.05
C LEU A 111 -24.30 -25.13 5.34
N PHE A 112 -23.63 -24.86 6.44
CA PHE A 112 -22.49 -25.63 6.92
C PHE A 112 -22.82 -26.36 8.22
N PRO A 113 -22.24 -27.53 8.45
CA PRO A 113 -22.27 -28.14 9.77
C PRO A 113 -21.58 -27.23 10.79
N PRO A 114 -22.02 -27.26 12.07
CA PRO A 114 -21.38 -26.48 13.13
C PRO A 114 -19.88 -26.78 13.18
N TRP A 115 -19.07 -25.71 13.31
CA TRP A 115 -17.63 -25.87 13.47
C TRP A 115 -17.32 -26.24 14.93
N THR A 116 -16.62 -27.34 15.14
CA THR A 116 -16.32 -27.88 16.48
C THR A 116 -14.84 -27.75 16.84
N ASP A 117 -13.97 -27.57 15.84
CA ASP A 117 -12.54 -27.46 16.06
C ASP A 117 -12.15 -26.05 16.56
N PRO A 118 -10.96 -25.88 17.16
CA PRO A 118 -10.44 -24.55 17.50
C PRO A 118 -10.34 -23.63 16.28
N GLY A 119 -10.56 -22.33 16.51
CA GLY A 119 -10.42 -21.30 15.46
C GLY A 119 -11.53 -20.26 15.52
N GLN A 120 -11.28 -19.12 14.88
CA GLN A 120 -12.32 -18.12 14.62
C GLN A 120 -13.00 -18.42 13.30
N VAL A 121 -14.33 -18.36 13.31
CA VAL A 121 -15.15 -18.70 12.13
C VAL A 121 -15.86 -17.45 11.63
N PHE A 122 -15.77 -17.21 10.33
CA PHE A 122 -16.44 -16.14 9.64
C PHE A 122 -17.29 -16.70 8.50
N TYR A 123 -18.35 -15.99 8.15
CA TYR A 123 -19.23 -16.37 7.05
C TYR A 123 -19.51 -15.17 6.17
N LYS A 124 -19.46 -15.39 4.86
CA LYS A 124 -19.91 -14.46 3.82
C LYS A 124 -21.03 -15.13 3.04
N VAL A 125 -22.21 -14.51 2.96
CA VAL A 125 -23.41 -15.13 2.40
C VAL A 125 -24.04 -14.21 1.36
N ARG A 126 -24.45 -14.77 0.24
CA ARG A 126 -25.22 -14.11 -0.79
C ARG A 126 -26.45 -14.97 -1.16
N THR A 127 -27.64 -14.43 -0.90
CA THR A 127 -28.93 -15.06 -1.26
C THR A 127 -29.33 -14.66 -2.70
N HIS A 128 -30.18 -15.49 -3.31
CA HIS A 128 -30.72 -15.25 -4.66
C HIS A 128 -29.64 -15.11 -5.72
N VAL A 129 -28.62 -16.00 -5.67
CA VAL A 129 -27.57 -16.11 -6.69
C VAL A 129 -28.12 -16.99 -7.83
N LEU A 130 -28.00 -16.52 -9.06
CA LEU A 130 -28.52 -17.25 -10.22
C LEU A 130 -27.42 -18.13 -10.82
N ALA A 131 -27.59 -19.46 -10.74
CA ALA A 131 -26.76 -20.49 -11.39
C ALA A 131 -25.25 -20.16 -11.37
N PRO A 132 -24.62 -20.09 -10.18
CA PRO A 132 -23.23 -19.66 -10.06
C PRO A 132 -22.30 -20.65 -10.78
N VAL A 133 -21.32 -20.10 -11.48
CA VAL A 133 -20.29 -20.88 -12.16
C VAL A 133 -19.33 -21.48 -11.13
N ASN A 134 -18.71 -22.61 -11.47
CA ASN A 134 -17.77 -23.35 -10.61
C ASN A 134 -18.40 -24.14 -9.46
N PHE A 135 -19.73 -24.25 -9.44
CA PHE A 135 -20.47 -25.18 -8.61
C PHE A 135 -21.06 -26.30 -9.48
N LYS A 136 -20.84 -27.54 -9.08
CA LYS A 136 -21.21 -28.71 -9.90
C LYS A 136 -22.72 -28.81 -10.08
N ALA A 137 -23.16 -28.80 -11.35
CA ALA A 137 -24.57 -28.95 -11.72
C ALA A 137 -25.54 -27.94 -11.13
N SER A 138 -25.09 -26.73 -10.75
CA SER A 138 -25.93 -25.65 -10.32
C SER A 138 -26.64 -25.00 -11.53
N ASN A 139 -27.96 -25.04 -11.59
CA ASN A 139 -28.75 -24.51 -12.71
C ASN A 139 -29.93 -23.62 -12.25
N ASP A 140 -30.02 -23.30 -10.98
CA ASP A 140 -31.15 -22.65 -10.35
C ASP A 140 -30.72 -21.44 -9.52
N GLU A 141 -31.69 -20.73 -8.98
CA GLU A 141 -31.45 -19.67 -7.99
C GLU A 141 -31.24 -20.29 -6.60
N GLY A 142 -30.36 -19.69 -5.80
CA GLY A 142 -30.07 -20.22 -4.47
C GLY A 142 -29.19 -19.31 -3.64
N THR A 143 -28.72 -19.86 -2.54
CA THR A 143 -27.83 -19.17 -1.58
C THR A 143 -26.42 -19.70 -1.71
N LEU A 144 -25.48 -18.79 -1.97
CA LEU A 144 -24.03 -19.03 -1.96
C LEU A 144 -23.47 -18.59 -0.60
N ALA A 145 -22.76 -19.49 0.07
CA ALA A 145 -22.09 -19.20 1.33
C ALA A 145 -20.64 -19.64 1.29
N VAL A 146 -19.79 -18.82 1.90
CA VAL A 146 -18.37 -19.11 2.12
C VAL A 146 -18.11 -19.07 3.62
N ARG A 147 -17.43 -20.10 4.13
CA ARG A 147 -16.97 -20.18 5.52
C ARG A 147 -15.47 -20.05 5.53
N TYR A 148 -14.96 -19.20 6.41
CA TYR A 148 -13.53 -19.03 6.69
C TYR A 148 -13.26 -19.43 8.12
N VAL A 149 -12.23 -20.24 8.34
CA VAL A 149 -11.77 -20.64 9.65
C VAL A 149 -10.32 -20.25 9.82
N VAL A 150 -10.04 -19.42 10.81
CA VAL A 150 -8.69 -18.90 11.10
C VAL A 150 -8.20 -19.52 12.39
N GLN A 151 -7.14 -20.30 12.31
CA GLN A 151 -6.56 -21.01 13.44
C GLN A 151 -5.06 -20.70 13.55
N SER A 152 -4.59 -20.28 14.72
CA SER A 152 -3.16 -20.14 14.99
C SER A 152 -2.48 -21.50 14.90
N LYS A 153 -1.38 -21.57 14.16
CA LYS A 153 -0.47 -22.71 14.17
C LYS A 153 0.68 -22.49 15.14
N ASP A 154 1.25 -21.29 15.10
CA ASP A 154 2.27 -20.78 16.03
C ASP A 154 2.21 -19.24 16.08
N ALA A 155 3.21 -18.58 16.68
CA ALA A 155 3.23 -17.14 16.85
C ALA A 155 3.35 -16.36 15.51
N GLN A 156 3.85 -17.00 14.45
CA GLN A 156 4.14 -16.37 13.14
C GLN A 156 3.46 -17.08 11.98
N GLN A 157 2.66 -18.11 12.25
CA GLN A 157 1.95 -18.86 11.24
C GLN A 157 0.51 -19.11 11.63
N THR A 158 -0.37 -18.90 10.67
CA THR A 158 -1.82 -19.09 10.81
C THR A 158 -2.33 -20.00 9.70
N ILE A 159 -3.21 -20.93 10.05
CA ILE A 159 -3.91 -21.76 9.07
C ILE A 159 -5.23 -21.12 8.75
N VAL A 160 -5.49 -20.92 7.47
CA VAL A 160 -6.80 -20.49 6.94
C VAL A 160 -7.42 -21.65 6.21
N ARG A 161 -8.64 -21.99 6.56
CA ARG A 161 -9.49 -22.95 5.84
C ARG A 161 -10.66 -22.21 5.24
N ILE A 162 -10.98 -22.52 3.99
CA ILE A 162 -12.08 -21.88 3.28
C ILE A 162 -12.93 -22.99 2.67
N ASP A 163 -14.23 -22.90 2.87
CA ASP A 163 -15.22 -23.82 2.29
C ASP A 163 -16.31 -22.98 1.63
N ALA A 164 -16.68 -23.32 0.41
CA ALA A 164 -17.77 -22.67 -0.30
C ALA A 164 -18.84 -23.69 -0.72
N VAL A 165 -20.10 -23.30 -0.56
CA VAL A 165 -21.25 -24.13 -0.93
C VAL A 165 -22.34 -23.25 -1.53
N PHE A 166 -22.97 -23.75 -2.57
CA PHE A 166 -24.18 -23.21 -3.15
C PHE A 166 -25.35 -24.15 -2.86
N VAL A 167 -26.45 -23.63 -2.32
CA VAL A 167 -27.67 -24.41 -2.04
C VAL A 167 -28.85 -23.81 -2.78
N GLU A 168 -29.50 -24.59 -3.60
CA GLU A 168 -30.67 -24.17 -4.39
C GLU A 168 -31.85 -23.88 -3.46
N ASP A 169 -32.53 -22.77 -3.71
CA ASP A 169 -33.67 -22.34 -2.88
C ASP A 169 -34.89 -23.26 -3.01
N PHE A 170 -35.14 -23.77 -4.21
CA PHE A 170 -36.31 -24.62 -4.48
C PHE A 170 -36.08 -26.11 -4.15
N ARG A 171 -34.99 -26.68 -4.62
CA ARG A 171 -34.71 -28.13 -4.47
C ARG A 171 -33.90 -28.44 -3.20
N HIS A 172 -33.35 -27.44 -2.54
CA HIS A 172 -32.47 -27.58 -1.37
C HIS A 172 -31.26 -28.50 -1.61
N VAL A 173 -30.82 -28.61 -2.88
CA VAL A 173 -29.66 -29.40 -3.24
C VAL A 173 -28.41 -28.57 -2.99
N ALA A 174 -27.47 -29.14 -2.24
CA ALA A 174 -26.18 -28.54 -1.97
C ALA A 174 -25.16 -28.90 -3.07
N HIS A 175 -24.50 -27.91 -3.61
CA HIS A 175 -23.47 -28.05 -4.63
C HIS A 175 -22.15 -27.54 -4.05
N PRO A 176 -21.16 -28.41 -3.85
CA PRO A 176 -19.84 -27.98 -3.41
C PRO A 176 -19.12 -27.23 -4.55
N SER A 177 -18.25 -26.30 -4.15
CA SER A 177 -17.33 -25.62 -5.06
C SER A 177 -16.33 -26.63 -5.67
N ASN A 178 -15.80 -26.28 -6.84
CA ASN A 178 -14.68 -27.01 -7.45
C ASN A 178 -13.29 -26.53 -6.94
N GLY A 179 -13.23 -25.67 -5.91
CA GLY A 179 -12.02 -25.08 -5.35
C GLY A 179 -11.67 -23.70 -5.90
N SER A 180 -12.39 -23.22 -6.91
CA SER A 180 -12.10 -21.90 -7.52
C SER A 180 -12.45 -20.73 -6.61
N VAL A 181 -13.54 -20.84 -5.85
CA VAL A 181 -13.95 -19.82 -4.88
C VAL A 181 -12.95 -19.75 -3.75
N GLU A 182 -12.62 -20.89 -3.16
CA GLU A 182 -11.69 -21.01 -2.06
C GLU A 182 -10.30 -20.46 -2.42
N SER A 183 -9.82 -20.78 -3.60
CA SER A 183 -8.51 -20.28 -4.08
C SER A 183 -8.53 -18.79 -4.33
N ALA A 184 -9.63 -18.24 -4.86
CA ALA A 184 -9.74 -16.82 -5.15
C ALA A 184 -9.89 -15.99 -3.87
N GLU A 185 -10.75 -16.44 -2.93
CA GLU A 185 -10.92 -15.82 -1.62
C GLU A 185 -9.62 -15.88 -0.79
N TYR A 186 -8.87 -16.99 -0.87
CA TYR A 186 -7.56 -17.09 -0.23
C TYR A 186 -6.57 -16.06 -0.78
N LYS A 187 -6.53 -15.89 -2.10
CA LYS A 187 -5.66 -14.89 -2.71
C LYS A 187 -6.01 -13.47 -2.26
N ASP A 188 -7.29 -13.18 -2.14
CA ASP A 188 -7.74 -11.88 -1.64
C ASP A 188 -7.29 -11.65 -0.19
N ILE A 189 -7.40 -12.67 0.66
CA ILE A 189 -6.86 -12.63 2.03
C ILE A 189 -5.34 -12.42 2.03
N GLU A 190 -4.60 -13.11 1.16
CA GLU A 190 -3.15 -12.97 1.04
C GLU A 190 -2.76 -11.53 0.62
N ASP A 191 -3.48 -10.95 -0.34
CA ASP A 191 -3.26 -9.59 -0.79
C ASP A 191 -3.52 -8.57 0.35
N HIS A 192 -4.55 -8.78 1.19
CA HIS A 192 -4.82 -7.96 2.38
C HIS A 192 -3.75 -8.13 3.47
N VAL A 193 -3.31 -9.35 3.75
CA VAL A 193 -2.20 -9.60 4.70
C VAL A 193 -0.93 -8.88 4.24
N ASN A 194 -0.57 -8.99 2.97
CA ASN A 194 0.58 -8.29 2.40
C ASN A 194 0.46 -6.76 2.52
N ALA A 195 -0.75 -6.22 2.34
CA ALA A 195 -1.01 -4.79 2.52
C ALA A 195 -0.83 -4.35 3.99
N ILE A 196 -1.32 -5.12 4.95
CA ILE A 196 -1.15 -4.88 6.39
C ILE A 196 0.34 -4.91 6.77
N GLU A 197 1.09 -5.90 6.29
CA GLU A 197 2.54 -6.00 6.55
C GLU A 197 3.30 -4.80 5.96
N LEU A 198 2.98 -4.39 4.72
CA LEU A 198 3.58 -3.23 4.09
C LEU A 198 3.32 -1.95 4.89
N GLN A 199 2.07 -1.73 5.30
CA GLN A 199 1.67 -0.58 6.09
C GLN A 199 2.41 -0.53 7.45
N LYS A 200 2.58 -1.67 8.12
CA LYS A 200 3.35 -1.76 9.36
C LYS A 200 4.83 -1.43 9.15
N LYS A 201 5.41 -1.91 8.06
CA LYS A 201 6.79 -1.60 7.71
C LYS A 201 6.99 -0.10 7.47
N GLU A 202 6.12 0.52 6.69
CA GLU A 202 6.16 1.96 6.42
C GLU A 202 5.98 2.78 7.71
N ALA A 203 5.06 2.35 8.59
CA ALA A 203 4.86 3.00 9.89
C ALA A 203 6.11 2.89 10.78
N ALA A 204 6.76 1.73 10.82
CA ALA A 204 7.99 1.52 11.58
C ALA A 204 9.15 2.35 11.02
N GLU A 205 9.33 2.42 9.71
CA GLU A 205 10.35 3.25 9.05
C GLU A 205 10.12 4.73 9.33
N SER A 206 8.88 5.20 9.26
CA SER A 206 8.52 6.59 9.57
C SER A 206 8.81 6.96 11.03
N GLU A 207 8.53 6.05 11.96
CA GLU A 207 8.81 6.24 13.38
C GLU A 207 10.32 6.26 13.66
N GLN A 208 11.09 5.37 13.05
CA GLN A 208 12.55 5.38 13.15
C GLN A 208 13.15 6.69 12.61
N HIS A 209 12.66 7.16 11.47
CA HIS A 209 13.09 8.45 10.91
C HIS A 209 12.76 9.60 11.87
N ARG A 210 11.56 9.63 12.44
CA ARG A 210 11.16 10.63 13.43
C ARG A 210 12.07 10.62 14.65
N GLN A 211 12.39 9.45 15.18
CA GLN A 211 13.31 9.31 16.33
C GLN A 211 14.73 9.78 15.99
N GLN A 212 15.24 9.49 14.79
CA GLN A 212 16.56 9.97 14.35
C GLN A 212 16.60 11.50 14.24
N VAL A 213 15.55 12.13 13.71
CA VAL A 213 15.45 13.59 13.63
C VAL A 213 15.43 14.21 15.02
N LEU A 214 14.65 13.66 15.94
CA LEU A 214 14.59 14.13 17.33
C LEU A 214 15.93 13.96 18.05
N ALA A 215 16.61 12.82 17.85
CA ALA A 215 17.93 12.57 18.42
C ALA A 215 18.99 13.55 17.89
N LYS A 216 18.97 13.83 16.57
CA LYS A 216 19.85 14.87 15.98
C LYS A 216 19.61 16.24 16.61
N ARG A 217 18.34 16.65 16.68
CA ARG A 217 17.97 17.94 17.26
C ARG A 217 18.40 18.09 18.71
N SER A 218 18.21 17.04 19.52
CA SER A 218 18.66 17.06 20.92
C SER A 218 20.18 17.11 21.06
N LEU A 219 20.92 16.54 20.11
CA LEU A 219 22.37 16.60 20.09
C LEU A 219 22.88 17.99 19.67
N GLU A 220 22.23 18.63 18.73
CA GLU A 220 22.50 20.02 18.32
C GLU A 220 22.21 20.98 19.45
N GLU A 221 21.07 20.88 20.11
CA GLU A 221 20.72 21.69 21.28
C GLU A 221 21.72 21.52 22.44
N LYS A 222 22.24 20.30 22.67
CA LYS A 222 23.32 20.08 23.65
C LYS A 222 24.61 20.73 23.25
N LYS A 223 25.02 20.64 21.99
CA LYS A 223 26.21 21.34 21.49
C LYS A 223 26.11 22.86 21.64
N GLU A 224 24.99 23.44 21.24
CA GLU A 224 24.75 24.88 21.40
C GLU A 224 24.78 25.28 22.86
N ARG A 225 24.27 24.45 23.77
CA ARG A 225 24.29 24.71 25.20
C ARG A 225 25.69 24.59 25.82
N GLU A 226 26.50 23.64 25.37
CA GLU A 226 27.90 23.49 25.79
C GLU A 226 28.75 24.60 25.23
N GLU A 227 28.57 25.01 23.98
CA GLU A 227 29.26 26.19 23.40
C GLU A 227 28.87 27.49 24.06
N ALA A 228 27.59 27.63 24.48
CA ALA A 228 27.13 28.82 25.26
C ALA A 228 27.61 28.83 26.72
N SER A 229 28.04 27.70 27.29
CA SER A 229 28.52 27.58 28.66
C SER A 229 30.03 27.68 28.79
N THR A 230 30.79 27.74 27.70
CA THR A 230 32.22 28.01 27.71
C THR A 230 32.44 29.52 27.89
N PRO A 231 33.14 29.98 28.91
CA PRO A 231 33.38 31.44 29.10
C PRO A 231 34.19 31.92 27.90
N ALA A 232 33.54 32.70 27.05
CA ALA A 232 34.14 33.28 25.86
C ALA A 232 35.26 34.24 26.20
N THR A 233 36.50 33.80 25.99
CA THR A 233 37.63 34.68 25.86
C THR A 233 38.01 34.75 24.39
N THR A 234 37.21 35.46 23.59
CA THR A 234 37.66 36.14 22.37
C THR A 234 36.49 36.97 21.82
N PRO A 235 36.61 38.29 21.67
CA PRO A 235 35.59 39.14 21.08
C PRO A 235 35.79 39.15 19.54
N ALA A 236 35.20 38.17 18.84
CA ALA A 236 35.07 38.25 17.40
C ALA A 236 33.76 37.59 16.99
N SER A 237 32.83 38.35 16.54
CA SER A 237 31.53 38.00 15.97
C SER A 237 30.42 37.72 16.98
N ALA A 238 30.10 38.66 17.83
CA ALA A 238 28.74 38.80 18.30
C ALA A 238 27.89 39.27 17.11
N GLU A 239 27.47 38.34 16.27
CA GLU A 239 26.24 38.53 15.51
C GLU A 239 25.17 38.81 16.56
N THR A 240 24.75 40.08 16.66
CA THR A 240 23.78 40.50 17.67
C THR A 240 22.52 39.62 17.46
N LEU A 241 21.84 39.27 18.54
CA LEU A 241 20.59 38.52 18.50
C LEU A 241 19.64 39.12 17.45
N GLU A 242 19.71 40.41 17.23
CA GLU A 242 19.00 41.18 16.23
C GLU A 242 19.39 40.79 14.78
N GLN A 243 20.67 40.60 14.50
CA GLN A 243 21.13 40.14 13.18
C GLN A 243 20.67 38.69 12.89
N ARG A 244 20.67 37.84 13.90
CA ARG A 244 20.20 36.47 13.79
C ARG A 244 18.68 36.41 13.55
N VAL A 245 17.91 37.25 14.23
CA VAL A 245 16.47 37.42 14.01
C VAL A 245 16.18 37.98 12.62
N GLN A 246 16.97 38.95 12.15
CA GLN A 246 16.83 39.48 10.79
C GLN A 246 17.17 38.43 9.71
N ASN A 247 18.22 37.66 9.90
CA ASN A 247 18.57 36.57 8.96
C ASN A 247 17.50 35.51 8.90
N LEU A 248 16.94 35.10 10.04
CA LEU A 248 15.81 34.15 10.06
C LEU A 248 14.54 34.70 9.40
N ARG A 249 14.26 36.01 9.60
CA ARG A 249 13.17 36.68 8.89
C ARG A 249 13.37 36.64 7.38
N HIS A 250 14.54 36.98 6.88
CA HIS A 250 14.88 36.93 5.46
C HIS A 250 14.74 35.51 4.87
N GLU A 251 14.96 34.48 5.64
CA GLU A 251 14.77 33.08 5.17
C GLU A 251 13.32 32.67 5.10
N LEU A 252 12.47 33.11 6.02
CA LEU A 252 11.09 32.66 6.16
C LEU A 252 10.06 33.59 5.50
N GLU A 253 10.36 34.89 5.41
CA GLU A 253 9.46 35.88 4.83
C GLU A 253 9.72 36.05 3.32
N ARG A 254 8.66 36.17 2.55
CA ARG A 254 8.69 36.44 1.12
C ARG A 254 7.71 37.57 0.79
N MET A 255 7.96 38.21 -0.31
CA MET A 255 7.09 39.24 -0.87
C MET A 255 6.38 38.77 -2.12
N VAL A 256 5.12 39.11 -2.26
CA VAL A 256 4.32 38.82 -3.45
C VAL A 256 4.78 39.75 -4.57
N LYS A 257 5.14 39.15 -5.74
CA LYS A 257 5.51 39.90 -6.96
C LYS A 257 4.34 40.72 -7.50
N ALA A 258 4.66 41.85 -8.12
CA ALA A 258 3.66 42.55 -8.94
C ALA A 258 3.22 41.71 -10.15
N PRO A 259 1.94 41.71 -10.55
CA PRO A 259 0.84 42.55 -10.09
C PRO A 259 0.12 42.04 -8.84
N GLY A 260 0.50 40.89 -8.28
CA GLY A 260 -0.12 40.22 -7.14
C GLY A 260 -0.24 38.71 -7.34
N ALA A 261 -0.74 37.99 -6.32
CA ALA A 261 -0.85 36.55 -6.34
C ALA A 261 -2.16 36.04 -5.72
N PRO A 262 -2.80 35.00 -6.29
CA PRO A 262 -3.94 34.35 -5.65
C PRO A 262 -3.47 33.47 -4.50
N LEU A 263 -4.06 33.64 -3.33
CA LEU A 263 -3.96 32.71 -2.21
C LEU A 263 -4.95 31.57 -2.42
N LYS A 264 -4.47 30.36 -2.54
CA LYS A 264 -5.27 29.18 -2.87
C LYS A 264 -5.50 28.28 -1.67
N SER A 265 -6.59 27.50 -1.70
CA SER A 265 -6.92 26.53 -0.65
C SER A 265 -6.04 25.27 -0.66
N ALA A 266 -5.34 24.98 -1.78
CA ALA A 266 -4.51 23.79 -1.95
C ALA A 266 -3.38 24.04 -2.98
N PRO A 267 -2.28 23.22 -2.99
CA PRO A 267 -1.09 23.44 -3.81
C PRO A 267 -1.24 23.01 -5.26
N PHE A 268 -2.29 23.45 -5.96
CA PHE A 268 -2.50 23.21 -7.38
C PHE A 268 -3.28 24.33 -8.05
N SER A 269 -3.11 24.47 -9.37
CA SER A 269 -3.60 25.62 -10.15
C SER A 269 -5.13 25.76 -10.16
N THR A 270 -5.85 24.63 -10.11
CA THR A 270 -7.33 24.60 -10.15
C THR A 270 -7.98 24.75 -8.76
N ALA A 271 -7.18 24.82 -7.69
CA ALA A 271 -7.72 25.05 -6.33
C ALA A 271 -8.46 26.38 -6.21
N THR A 272 -9.41 26.42 -5.30
CA THR A 272 -10.22 27.61 -5.03
C THR A 272 -9.36 28.78 -4.57
N ASN A 273 -9.58 29.96 -5.12
CA ASN A 273 -8.96 31.19 -4.64
C ASN A 273 -9.65 31.63 -3.33
N LEU A 274 -8.88 31.68 -2.26
CA LEU A 274 -9.34 32.20 -0.96
C LEU A 274 -9.34 33.71 -0.94
N LYS A 275 -8.26 34.32 -1.46
CA LYS A 275 -8.05 35.76 -1.50
C LYS A 275 -7.07 36.10 -2.63
N SER A 276 -7.11 37.32 -3.13
CA SER A 276 -6.07 37.88 -3.98
C SER A 276 -5.18 38.82 -3.16
N LEU A 277 -3.87 38.55 -3.16
CA LEU A 277 -2.89 39.37 -2.48
C LEU A 277 -2.27 40.40 -3.47
N ASN A 278 -2.09 41.62 -3.03
CA ASN A 278 -1.47 42.65 -3.85
C ASN A 278 0.05 42.42 -3.98
N GLY A 279 0.65 42.93 -5.06
CA GLY A 279 2.10 43.00 -5.17
C GLY A 279 2.70 43.80 -4.02
N GLY A 280 3.78 43.31 -3.43
CA GLY A 280 4.40 43.85 -2.25
C GLY A 280 3.86 43.35 -0.91
N ALA A 281 2.79 42.55 -0.89
CA ALA A 281 2.31 41.93 0.35
C ALA A 281 3.33 40.93 0.90
N GLN A 282 3.58 41.00 2.20
CA GLN A 282 4.50 40.12 2.90
C GLN A 282 3.75 38.83 3.33
N VAL A 283 4.44 37.69 3.26
CA VAL A 283 3.92 36.41 3.68
C VAL A 283 5.02 35.60 4.36
N VAL A 284 4.66 34.82 5.37
CA VAL A 284 5.56 33.89 6.05
C VAL A 284 5.42 32.51 5.48
N ILE A 285 6.52 31.86 5.11
CA ILE A 285 6.50 30.48 4.60
C ILE A 285 6.39 29.52 5.77
N LEU A 286 5.35 28.70 5.76
CA LEU A 286 5.13 27.61 6.72
C LEU A 286 5.49 26.24 6.15
N ILE A 287 5.23 26.04 4.85
CA ILE A 287 5.43 24.75 4.16
C ILE A 287 6.10 24.99 2.82
N VAL A 288 7.14 24.21 2.52
CA VAL A 288 7.88 24.26 1.27
C VAL A 288 7.59 23.02 0.44
N THR A 289 7.09 23.21 -0.80
CA THR A 289 6.98 22.16 -1.81
C THR A 289 7.74 22.55 -3.08
N PRO A 290 7.98 21.65 -4.03
CA PRO A 290 8.72 21.98 -5.25
C PRO A 290 8.17 23.17 -6.04
N TYR A 291 6.85 23.34 -6.10
CA TYR A 291 6.19 24.36 -6.94
C TYR A 291 5.33 25.33 -6.16
N TRP A 292 5.01 25.09 -4.89
CA TRP A 292 4.10 25.86 -4.07
C TRP A 292 4.67 26.10 -2.69
N TYR A 293 4.36 27.26 -2.10
CA TYR A 293 4.59 27.56 -0.70
C TYR A 293 3.24 27.58 0.04
N GLY A 294 3.16 26.87 1.15
CA GLY A 294 2.13 27.09 2.15
C GLY A 294 2.53 28.29 3.00
N VAL A 295 1.70 29.31 3.00
CA VAL A 295 2.02 30.61 3.58
C VAL A 295 0.95 31.07 4.56
N GLU A 296 1.37 31.94 5.50
CA GLU A 296 0.52 32.74 6.36
C GLU A 296 0.66 34.21 5.95
N THR A 297 -0.46 34.90 5.79
CA THR A 297 -0.48 36.34 5.51
C THR A 297 -0.40 37.15 6.80
N GLU A 298 -0.10 38.44 6.72
CA GLU A 298 -0.09 39.38 7.88
C GLU A 298 -1.43 39.37 8.65
N GLU A 299 -2.53 39.04 7.98
CA GLU A 299 -3.86 38.95 8.60
C GLU A 299 -4.12 37.56 9.26
N GLY A 300 -3.13 36.66 9.31
CA GLY A 300 -3.24 35.32 9.88
C GLY A 300 -4.02 34.32 8.99
N GLN A 301 -4.19 34.60 7.69
CA GLN A 301 -4.83 33.67 6.77
C GLN A 301 -3.82 32.69 6.21
N HIS A 302 -4.16 31.42 6.23
CA HIS A 302 -3.34 30.34 5.67
C HIS A 302 -3.79 30.00 4.25
N GLY A 303 -2.84 29.68 3.38
CA GLY A 303 -3.13 29.24 2.02
C GLY A 303 -1.89 28.89 1.23
N TRP A 304 -2.02 28.71 -0.06
CA TRP A 304 -0.96 28.27 -0.96
C TRP A 304 -0.73 29.29 -2.07
N ILE A 305 0.55 29.63 -2.30
CA ILE A 305 0.97 30.53 -3.39
C ILE A 305 2.02 29.81 -4.23
N SER A 306 1.97 29.98 -5.55
CA SER A 306 3.01 29.45 -6.44
C SER A 306 4.36 30.12 -6.16
N ARG A 307 5.42 29.31 -6.08
CA ARG A 307 6.80 29.81 -5.84
C ARG A 307 7.23 30.89 -6.84
N SER A 308 6.76 30.82 -8.08
CA SER A 308 7.07 31.79 -9.14
C SER A 308 6.54 33.20 -8.86
N LEU A 309 5.52 33.32 -8.02
CA LEU A 309 4.85 34.58 -7.68
C LEU A 309 5.39 35.23 -6.38
N LEU A 310 6.40 34.62 -5.77
CA LEU A 310 7.07 35.14 -4.57
C LEU A 310 8.53 35.48 -4.88
N GLU A 311 9.04 36.49 -4.16
CA GLU A 311 10.44 36.90 -4.20
C GLU A 311 10.97 37.10 -2.76
N PRO A 312 12.30 36.99 -2.55
CA PRO A 312 12.90 37.33 -1.27
C PRO A 312 12.58 38.77 -0.89
N LEU A 313 12.55 39.04 0.41
CA LEU A 313 12.51 40.41 0.90
C LEU A 313 13.78 41.17 0.47
N PRO A 314 13.68 42.45 0.12
CA PRO A 314 14.84 43.27 -0.29
C PRO A 314 15.87 43.46 0.84
#